data_8e4fdf481a32ee3d2f0f80e106767f8f
#
_entry.id   8e4fdf481a32ee3d2f0f80e106767f8f
#
_cell.length_a   1.000
_cell.length_b   1.000
_cell.length_c   1.000
_cell.angle_alpha   90.00
_cell.angle_beta   90.00
_cell.angle_gamma   90.00
#
_symmetry.space_group_name_H-M   'P 1'
#
loop_
_entity.id
_entity.type
_entity.pdbx_description
1 polymer ?
#
loop_
_entity_poly.entity_id
_entity_poly.type
_entity_poly.pdbx_seq_one_letter_code
_entity_poly.pdbx_strand_id
1 'polypeptide(L)'
;MSAAKTPVFLLTGFLGSGKTTLLNGALRSPALANTAVVVNELGEIGLDNLIIAQASDNVVLLDAGCLCCVNTGALHETLADLGGRRARGEIPAFERVIIETSGVADPAPLLNVLLGHPFVTGQYALEATVCVLDAQHFLASRAQYPELDKQAAIAERIFISKRDLADPAPVVAFLKELNPEAVLVDSVVDLFSIDSKNIRLKPPISSLGPIRNREHFSGIRAFAFRPPEPVTWAGWSAWSRLVGSEFGARLIRVKGLLRMHDSGEIALVQGVQGVFHPPQRFRDWPGGEDAAGGGNRLVCIARDLREEDIAATLPALNTPAGTQAIYSMKELQERQAQQ
;
A
#
# COMPACT_ATOMS: atom_id res chain seq x y z
N MET A 1 -21.35 -12.94 -14.24
CA MET A 1 -21.02 -11.84 -13.30
C MET A 1 -19.95 -12.35 -12.37
N SER A 2 -18.76 -11.75 -12.33
CA SER A 2 -17.72 -12.11 -11.35
C SER A 2 -18.25 -11.79 -9.95
N ALA A 3 -18.18 -12.75 -9.02
CA ALA A 3 -18.54 -12.51 -7.63
C ALA A 3 -17.68 -11.36 -7.08
N ALA A 4 -18.27 -10.51 -6.24
CA ALA A 4 -17.55 -9.42 -5.60
C ALA A 4 -16.41 -10.02 -4.74
N LYS A 5 -15.21 -9.48 -4.90
CA LYS A 5 -14.04 -9.93 -4.12
C LYS A 5 -14.16 -9.46 -2.67
N THR A 6 -13.68 -10.28 -1.75
CA THR A 6 -13.64 -9.93 -0.33
C THR A 6 -12.55 -8.89 -0.08
N PRO A 7 -12.86 -7.71 0.48
CA PRO A 7 -11.87 -6.68 0.80
C PRO A 7 -10.95 -7.13 1.93
N VAL A 8 -9.67 -6.79 1.79
CA VAL A 8 -8.61 -7.08 2.76
C VAL A 8 -7.96 -5.78 3.20
N PHE A 9 -7.77 -5.63 4.50
CA PHE A 9 -7.00 -4.55 5.11
C PHE A 9 -5.72 -5.13 5.69
N LEU A 10 -4.58 -4.53 5.39
CA LEU A 10 -3.30 -4.87 6.01
C LEU A 10 -3.01 -3.84 7.10
N LEU A 11 -3.06 -4.27 8.36
CA LEU A 11 -2.78 -3.45 9.54
C LEU A 11 -1.32 -3.61 9.96
N THR A 12 -0.57 -2.53 9.90
CA THR A 12 0.85 -2.46 10.29
C THR A 12 1.10 -1.30 11.27
N GLY A 13 2.31 -1.18 11.76
CA GLY A 13 2.76 -0.19 12.73
C GLY A 13 3.74 -0.83 13.71
N PHE A 14 4.62 -0.05 14.29
CA PHE A 14 5.71 -0.53 15.13
C PHE A 14 5.23 -1.16 16.45
N LEU A 15 6.15 -1.85 17.14
CA LEU A 15 5.88 -2.41 18.46
C LEU A 15 5.39 -1.33 19.43
N GLY A 16 4.34 -1.64 20.19
CA GLY A 16 3.76 -0.71 21.16
C GLY A 16 3.00 0.49 20.55
N SER A 17 2.81 0.57 19.23
CA SER A 17 2.01 1.63 18.61
C SER A 17 0.51 1.54 18.92
N GLY A 18 0.04 0.41 19.46
CA GLY A 18 -1.36 0.22 19.82
C GLY A 18 -2.22 -0.44 18.75
N LYS A 19 -1.64 -1.17 17.78
CA LYS A 19 -2.36 -1.90 16.72
C LYS A 19 -3.46 -2.82 17.27
N THR A 20 -3.08 -3.75 18.12
CA THR A 20 -3.99 -4.73 18.70
C THR A 20 -5.06 -4.08 19.57
N THR A 21 -4.70 -3.05 20.35
CA THR A 21 -5.67 -2.26 21.14
C THR A 21 -6.68 -1.57 20.27
N LEU A 22 -6.22 -0.95 19.17
CA LEU A 22 -7.05 -0.29 18.18
C LEU A 22 -7.96 -1.30 17.48
N LEU A 23 -7.42 -2.44 17.04
CA LEU A 23 -8.19 -3.49 16.39
C LEU A 23 -9.29 -4.03 17.30
N ASN A 24 -8.97 -4.33 18.57
CA ASN A 24 -9.94 -4.77 19.57
C ASN A 24 -11.05 -3.73 19.79
N GLY A 25 -10.69 -2.45 19.83
CA GLY A 25 -11.67 -1.37 19.93
C GLY A 25 -12.58 -1.29 18.69
N ALA A 26 -12.00 -1.47 17.51
CA ALA A 26 -12.71 -1.48 16.23
C ALA A 26 -13.73 -2.62 16.13
N LEU A 27 -13.34 -3.82 16.49
CA LEU A 27 -14.15 -5.04 16.40
C LEU A 27 -15.38 -5.05 17.34
N ARG A 28 -15.41 -4.18 18.34
CA ARG A 28 -16.61 -3.96 19.18
C ARG A 28 -17.69 -3.14 18.48
N SER A 29 -17.35 -2.46 17.37
CA SER A 29 -18.32 -1.69 16.61
C SER A 29 -19.19 -2.60 15.74
N PRO A 30 -20.52 -2.43 15.75
CA PRO A 30 -21.40 -3.15 14.82
C PRO A 30 -21.04 -2.92 13.34
N ALA A 31 -20.43 -1.81 12.99
CA ALA A 31 -19.99 -1.50 11.63
C ALA A 31 -18.85 -2.43 11.13
N LEU A 32 -18.15 -3.10 12.06
CA LEU A 32 -17.10 -4.07 11.77
C LEU A 32 -17.49 -5.50 12.18
N ALA A 33 -18.77 -5.75 12.41
CA ALA A 33 -19.29 -7.11 12.50
C ALA A 33 -18.96 -7.90 11.22
N ASN A 34 -18.94 -9.23 11.31
CA ASN A 34 -18.61 -10.11 10.19
C ASN A 34 -17.21 -9.84 9.59
N THR A 35 -16.24 -9.62 10.46
CA THR A 35 -14.82 -9.44 10.09
C THR A 35 -14.02 -10.69 10.42
N ALA A 36 -13.26 -11.20 9.46
CA ALA A 36 -12.24 -12.21 9.73
C ALA A 36 -10.91 -11.50 10.07
N VAL A 37 -10.23 -11.96 11.12
CA VAL A 37 -8.96 -11.40 11.56
C VAL A 37 -7.88 -12.47 11.46
N VAL A 38 -6.79 -12.13 10.79
CA VAL A 38 -5.58 -12.94 10.69
C VAL A 38 -4.49 -12.22 11.46
N VAL A 39 -4.04 -12.82 12.56
CA VAL A 39 -2.98 -12.25 13.39
C VAL A 39 -1.66 -12.93 13.09
N ASN A 40 -0.65 -12.12 12.87
CA ASN A 40 0.70 -12.58 12.60
C ASN A 40 1.66 -12.03 13.65
N GLU A 41 1.86 -12.78 14.73
CA GLU A 41 2.77 -12.38 15.80
C GLU A 41 3.91 -13.38 16.00
N LEU A 42 5.10 -12.83 16.34
CA LEU A 42 6.28 -13.60 16.73
C LEU A 42 6.09 -14.11 18.18
N GLY A 43 5.69 -15.37 18.37
CA GLY A 43 5.66 -15.99 19.70
C GLY A 43 4.62 -17.07 19.88
N GLU A 44 4.77 -17.86 20.91
CA GLU A 44 3.80 -18.86 21.38
C GLU A 44 2.49 -18.16 21.73
N ILE A 45 1.36 -18.74 21.29
CA ILE A 45 -0.06 -18.35 21.50
C ILE A 45 -0.21 -16.99 22.18
N GLY A 46 -0.21 -15.91 21.37
CA GLY A 46 -0.16 -14.55 21.90
C GLY A 46 -1.36 -14.25 22.81
N LEU A 47 -1.10 -13.63 23.95
CA LEU A 47 -2.14 -13.03 24.81
C LEU A 47 -3.13 -12.17 24.00
N ASP A 48 -2.67 -11.57 22.92
CA ASP A 48 -3.44 -10.73 22.03
C ASP A 48 -4.54 -11.50 21.27
N ASN A 49 -4.28 -12.76 20.88
CA ASN A 49 -5.29 -13.63 20.26
C ASN A 49 -6.48 -13.92 21.19
N LEU A 50 -6.21 -14.09 22.49
CA LEU A 50 -7.27 -14.29 23.48
C LEU A 50 -8.13 -13.03 23.69
N ILE A 51 -7.52 -11.85 23.57
CA ILE A 51 -8.22 -10.57 23.73
C ILE A 51 -9.14 -10.32 22.53
N ILE A 52 -8.68 -10.61 21.31
CA ILE A 52 -9.48 -10.48 20.09
C ILE A 52 -10.67 -11.45 20.09
N ALA A 53 -10.46 -12.70 20.50
CA ALA A 53 -11.52 -13.70 20.55
C ALA A 53 -12.69 -13.32 21.49
N GLN A 54 -12.45 -12.48 22.50
CA GLN A 54 -13.48 -11.99 23.42
C GLN A 54 -14.27 -10.77 22.91
N ALA A 55 -13.87 -10.19 21.78
CA ALA A 55 -14.42 -8.91 21.33
C ALA A 55 -15.81 -9.03 20.68
N SER A 56 -16.17 -10.16 20.06
CA SER A 56 -17.47 -10.37 19.40
C SER A 56 -17.68 -11.83 18.98
N ASP A 57 -18.87 -12.35 19.12
CA ASP A 57 -19.29 -13.70 18.67
C ASP A 57 -19.25 -13.89 17.15
N ASN A 58 -19.12 -12.79 16.39
CA ASN A 58 -19.11 -12.78 14.93
C ASN A 58 -17.72 -12.49 14.33
N VAL A 59 -16.66 -12.60 15.10
CA VAL A 59 -15.28 -12.45 14.62
C VAL A 59 -14.65 -13.81 14.43
N VAL A 60 -14.15 -14.08 13.23
CA VAL A 60 -13.37 -15.28 12.90
C VAL A 60 -11.90 -14.97 13.13
N LEU A 61 -11.31 -15.56 14.16
CA LEU A 61 -9.89 -15.41 14.43
C LEU A 61 -9.12 -16.59 13.84
N LEU A 62 -8.07 -16.31 13.09
CA LEU A 62 -7.11 -17.29 12.60
C LEU A 62 -5.71 -16.94 13.08
N ASP A 63 -5.06 -17.90 13.71
CA ASP A 63 -3.63 -17.83 13.96
C ASP A 63 -2.89 -18.33 12.70
N ALA A 64 -2.23 -17.42 12.02
CA ALA A 64 -1.51 -17.73 10.78
C ALA A 64 -0.09 -18.27 11.03
N GLY A 65 0.31 -18.44 12.28
CA GLY A 65 1.69 -18.75 12.62
C GLY A 65 2.64 -17.60 12.24
N CYS A 66 3.94 -17.85 12.25
CA CYS A 66 4.94 -16.81 11.99
C CYS A 66 5.02 -16.44 10.50
N LEU A 67 4.25 -15.46 10.03
CA LEU A 67 4.33 -14.88 8.68
C LEU A 67 5.51 -13.88 8.51
N CYS A 68 6.20 -13.55 9.59
CA CYS A 68 7.09 -12.39 9.66
C CYS A 68 8.50 -12.59 9.07
N CYS A 69 8.90 -13.84 8.86
CA CYS A 69 10.28 -14.12 8.45
C CYS A 69 10.35 -15.11 7.29
N VAL A 70 10.07 -14.73 6.05
CA VAL A 70 10.44 -15.55 4.87
C VAL A 70 9.32 -16.39 4.22
N ASN A 71 8.17 -16.64 4.85
CA ASN A 71 7.18 -17.54 4.25
C ASN A 71 5.95 -16.81 3.69
N THR A 72 6.13 -16.09 2.58
CA THR A 72 5.03 -15.53 1.77
C THR A 72 4.05 -16.61 1.29
N GLY A 73 4.48 -17.88 1.28
CA GLY A 73 3.64 -19.05 1.01
C GLY A 73 2.53 -19.26 2.04
N ALA A 74 2.77 -18.95 3.31
CA ALA A 74 1.77 -19.16 4.37
C ALA A 74 0.55 -18.24 4.25
N LEU A 75 0.69 -16.99 3.75
CA LEU A 75 -0.45 -16.07 3.66
C LEU A 75 -1.49 -16.52 2.63
N HIS A 76 -1.07 -16.96 1.43
CA HIS A 76 -2.03 -17.41 0.43
C HIS A 76 -2.73 -18.71 0.86
N GLU A 77 -2.03 -19.62 1.56
CA GLU A 77 -2.61 -20.85 2.13
C GLU A 77 -3.63 -20.51 3.22
N THR A 78 -3.29 -19.58 4.14
CA THR A 78 -4.21 -19.10 5.18
C THR A 78 -5.48 -18.50 4.58
N LEU A 79 -5.34 -17.65 3.55
CA LEU A 79 -6.49 -17.05 2.88
C LEU A 79 -7.30 -18.10 2.09
N ALA A 80 -6.64 -19.12 1.53
CA ALA A 80 -7.32 -20.23 0.86
C ALA A 80 -8.12 -21.07 1.85
N ASP A 81 -7.54 -21.43 2.99
CA ASP A 81 -8.24 -22.17 4.07
C ASP A 81 -9.42 -21.36 4.60
N LEU A 82 -9.23 -20.07 4.89
CA LEU A 82 -10.28 -19.16 5.35
C LEU A 82 -11.47 -19.13 4.37
N GLY A 83 -11.19 -18.97 3.08
CA GLY A 83 -12.23 -18.98 2.04
C GLY A 83 -12.92 -20.33 1.91
N GLY A 84 -12.17 -21.44 2.00
CA GLY A 84 -12.68 -22.81 1.96
C GLY A 84 -13.59 -23.12 3.14
N ARG A 85 -13.19 -22.78 4.36
CA ARG A 85 -13.99 -22.97 5.60
C ARG A 85 -15.28 -22.16 5.55
N ARG A 86 -15.23 -20.90 5.07
CA ARG A 86 -16.43 -20.09 4.85
C ARG A 86 -17.37 -20.75 3.84
N ALA A 87 -16.86 -21.26 2.74
CA ALA A 87 -17.68 -21.90 1.70
C ALA A 87 -18.36 -23.20 2.18
N ARG A 88 -17.71 -23.93 3.11
CA ARG A 88 -18.28 -25.14 3.72
C ARG A 88 -19.18 -24.85 4.93
N GLY A 89 -19.33 -23.59 5.34
CA GLY A 89 -20.13 -23.20 6.50
C GLY A 89 -19.50 -23.60 7.86
N GLU A 90 -18.21 -23.88 7.88
CA GLU A 90 -17.46 -24.25 9.10
C GLU A 90 -17.17 -23.05 10.00
N ILE A 91 -17.22 -21.86 9.44
CA ILE A 91 -17.02 -20.59 10.14
C ILE A 91 -18.12 -19.60 9.70
N PRO A 92 -18.46 -18.61 10.54
CA PRO A 92 -19.39 -17.54 10.18
C PRO A 92 -18.99 -16.84 8.86
N ALA A 93 -19.99 -16.36 8.12
CA ALA A 93 -19.76 -15.54 6.95
C ALA A 93 -19.09 -14.22 7.36
N PHE A 94 -18.11 -13.78 6.57
CA PHE A 94 -17.44 -12.50 6.78
C PHE A 94 -17.45 -11.66 5.51
N GLU A 95 -17.47 -10.35 5.69
CA GLU A 95 -17.55 -9.35 4.62
C GLU A 95 -16.19 -8.74 4.31
N ARG A 96 -15.24 -8.84 5.24
CA ARG A 96 -13.87 -8.31 5.12
C ARG A 96 -12.87 -9.16 5.89
N VAL A 97 -11.61 -8.99 5.55
CA VAL A 97 -10.47 -9.58 6.27
C VAL A 97 -9.56 -8.46 6.75
N ILE A 98 -9.12 -8.51 8.00
CA ILE A 98 -8.06 -7.66 8.54
C ILE A 98 -6.87 -8.56 8.86
N ILE A 99 -5.70 -8.24 8.30
CA ILE A 99 -4.44 -8.95 8.56
C ILE A 99 -3.56 -8.04 9.40
N GLU A 100 -3.30 -8.40 10.64
CA GLU A 100 -2.38 -7.68 11.51
C GLU A 100 -0.97 -8.22 11.35
N THR A 101 0.01 -7.33 11.08
CA THR A 101 1.42 -7.69 11.00
C THR A 101 2.12 -7.53 12.34
N SER A 102 3.19 -8.30 12.56
CA SER A 102 4.12 -8.03 13.67
C SER A 102 4.67 -6.60 13.58
N GLY A 103 4.93 -6.01 14.74
CA GLY A 103 5.41 -4.62 14.84
C GLY A 103 6.77 -4.35 14.18
N VAL A 104 7.61 -5.37 14.00
CA VAL A 104 8.92 -5.26 13.35
C VAL A 104 8.89 -5.74 11.89
N ALA A 105 7.73 -6.22 11.40
CA ALA A 105 7.63 -6.76 10.05
C ALA A 105 7.74 -5.66 8.98
N ASP A 106 8.45 -5.96 7.90
CA ASP A 106 8.31 -5.25 6.64
C ASP A 106 6.99 -5.69 5.98
N PRO A 107 6.02 -4.79 5.75
CA PRO A 107 4.74 -5.19 5.16
C PRO A 107 4.81 -5.51 3.67
N ALA A 108 5.90 -5.15 2.98
CA ALA A 108 6.01 -5.29 1.53
C ALA A 108 5.89 -6.73 1.00
N PRO A 109 6.47 -7.76 1.62
CA PRO A 109 6.28 -9.13 1.17
C PRO A 109 4.81 -9.58 1.20
N LEU A 110 4.05 -9.20 2.25
CA LEU A 110 2.62 -9.51 2.35
C LEU A 110 1.80 -8.75 1.30
N LEU A 111 2.14 -7.49 1.05
CA LEU A 111 1.52 -6.69 -0.02
C LEU A 111 1.75 -7.31 -1.39
N ASN A 112 2.94 -7.84 -1.65
CA ASN A 112 3.25 -8.52 -2.91
C ASN A 112 2.38 -9.77 -3.10
N VAL A 113 2.06 -10.52 -2.05
CA VAL A 113 1.12 -11.64 -2.12
C VAL A 113 -0.31 -11.15 -2.36
N LEU A 114 -0.76 -10.15 -1.59
CA LEU A 114 -2.13 -9.61 -1.69
C LEU A 114 -2.43 -9.00 -3.06
N LEU A 115 -1.43 -8.40 -3.70
CA LEU A 115 -1.58 -7.68 -4.96
C LEU A 115 -1.21 -8.53 -6.19
N GLY A 116 -0.38 -9.59 -6.03
CA GLY A 116 0.21 -10.33 -7.15
C GLY A 116 -0.13 -11.81 -7.22
N HIS A 117 -0.48 -12.47 -6.10
CA HIS A 117 -0.73 -13.91 -6.14
C HIS A 117 -2.08 -14.23 -6.83
N PRO A 118 -2.12 -15.04 -7.91
CA PRO A 118 -3.32 -15.24 -8.73
C PRO A 118 -4.54 -15.73 -7.96
N PHE A 119 -4.35 -16.69 -7.04
CA PHE A 119 -5.44 -17.18 -6.20
C PHE A 119 -6.00 -16.08 -5.30
N VAL A 120 -5.13 -15.31 -4.63
CA VAL A 120 -5.53 -14.23 -3.72
C VAL A 120 -6.28 -13.15 -4.47
N THR A 121 -5.71 -12.65 -5.57
CA THR A 121 -6.33 -11.60 -6.39
C THR A 121 -7.61 -12.07 -7.10
N GLY A 122 -7.84 -13.38 -7.21
CA GLY A 122 -9.08 -13.96 -7.72
C GLY A 122 -10.25 -13.82 -6.75
N GLN A 123 -10.03 -13.92 -5.45
CA GLN A 123 -11.07 -13.97 -4.42
C GLN A 123 -11.05 -12.75 -3.47
N TYR A 124 -9.91 -12.13 -3.30
CA TYR A 124 -9.66 -11.03 -2.37
C TYR A 124 -9.21 -9.78 -3.12
N ALA A 125 -9.43 -8.61 -2.51
CA ALA A 125 -8.95 -7.34 -3.01
C ALA A 125 -8.33 -6.53 -1.86
N LEU A 126 -7.07 -6.10 -1.96
CA LEU A 126 -6.49 -5.18 -1.00
C LEU A 126 -7.26 -3.85 -1.07
N GLU A 127 -7.93 -3.52 0.03
CA GLU A 127 -8.70 -2.27 0.18
C GLU A 127 -7.81 -1.14 0.66
N ALA A 128 -7.04 -1.39 1.71
CA ALA A 128 -6.07 -0.43 2.22
C ALA A 128 -4.97 -1.07 3.06
N THR A 129 -3.80 -0.45 3.03
CA THR A 129 -2.76 -0.64 4.04
C THR A 129 -2.94 0.43 5.11
N VAL A 130 -3.18 -0.01 6.34
CA VAL A 130 -3.42 0.84 7.51
C VAL A 130 -2.18 0.82 8.40
N CYS A 131 -1.67 1.98 8.80
CA CYS A 131 -0.55 2.08 9.72
C CYS A 131 -0.95 2.82 11.00
N VAL A 132 -0.58 2.25 12.16
CA VAL A 132 -0.76 2.89 13.46
C VAL A 132 0.58 3.46 13.92
N LEU A 133 0.61 4.77 14.16
CA LEU A 133 1.79 5.49 14.62
C LEU A 133 1.57 6.05 16.02
N ASP A 134 2.56 5.93 16.87
CA ASP A 134 2.58 6.44 18.23
C ASP A 134 3.02 7.90 18.24
N ALA A 135 2.14 8.82 18.67
CA ALA A 135 2.45 10.25 18.73
C ALA A 135 3.68 10.55 19.62
N GLN A 136 3.87 9.76 20.67
CA GLN A 136 4.91 10.00 21.66
C GLN A 136 6.30 9.53 21.22
N HIS A 137 6.39 8.35 20.61
CA HIS A 137 7.67 7.70 20.38
C HIS A 137 8.10 7.59 18.91
N PHE A 138 7.17 7.76 17.96
CA PHE A 138 7.45 7.55 16.55
C PHE A 138 8.67 8.33 16.06
N LEU A 139 8.70 9.66 16.25
CA LEU A 139 9.80 10.50 15.76
C LEU A 139 11.13 10.21 16.43
N ALA A 140 11.13 9.91 17.73
CA ALA A 140 12.36 9.61 18.46
C ALA A 140 12.94 8.25 18.09
N SER A 141 12.10 7.27 17.77
CA SER A 141 12.53 5.88 17.50
C SER A 141 12.99 5.66 16.07
N ARG A 142 12.66 6.53 15.11
CA ARG A 142 12.95 6.37 13.68
C ARG A 142 14.43 6.22 13.35
N ALA A 143 15.31 6.93 14.07
CA ALA A 143 16.74 6.84 13.83
C ALA A 143 17.30 5.43 14.13
N GLN A 144 16.66 4.72 15.05
CA GLN A 144 17.08 3.38 15.48
C GLN A 144 16.34 2.28 14.69
N TYR A 145 15.12 2.53 14.25
CA TYR A 145 14.23 1.54 13.61
C TYR A 145 13.71 2.04 12.25
N PRO A 146 14.43 1.75 11.16
CA PRO A 146 14.05 2.20 9.81
C PRO A 146 12.74 1.57 9.30
N GLU A 147 12.23 0.53 9.96
CA GLU A 147 10.94 -0.10 9.70
C GLU A 147 9.78 0.87 9.89
N LEU A 148 9.89 1.78 10.87
CA LEU A 148 8.90 2.81 11.15
C LEU A 148 8.59 3.66 9.92
N ASP A 149 9.64 4.12 9.24
CA ASP A 149 9.48 4.95 8.04
C ASP A 149 8.92 4.14 6.87
N LYS A 150 9.33 2.88 6.71
CA LYS A 150 8.78 1.99 5.68
C LYS A 150 7.30 1.74 5.87
N GLN A 151 6.87 1.40 7.10
CA GLN A 151 5.48 1.14 7.43
C GLN A 151 4.62 2.38 7.16
N ALA A 152 5.08 3.57 7.57
CA ALA A 152 4.40 4.83 7.31
C ALA A 152 4.38 5.20 5.80
N ALA A 153 5.48 4.93 5.07
CA ALA A 153 5.58 5.23 3.64
C ALA A 153 4.64 4.38 2.77
N ILE A 154 4.43 3.11 3.15
CA ILE A 154 3.57 2.18 2.40
C ILE A 154 2.08 2.42 2.70
N ALA A 155 1.73 3.00 3.84
CA ALA A 155 0.36 3.13 4.30
C ALA A 155 -0.51 4.02 3.40
N GLU A 156 -1.78 3.64 3.25
CA GLU A 156 -2.82 4.44 2.58
C GLU A 156 -3.67 5.18 3.59
N ARG A 157 -3.84 4.58 4.79
CA ARG A 157 -4.54 5.19 5.92
C ARG A 157 -3.64 5.15 7.13
N ILE A 158 -3.54 6.26 7.84
CA ILE A 158 -2.70 6.37 9.03
C ILE A 158 -3.55 6.83 10.21
N PHE A 159 -3.43 6.11 11.30
CA PHE A 159 -3.99 6.49 12.60
C PHE A 159 -2.85 6.87 13.54
N ILE A 160 -2.93 8.05 14.14
CA ILE A 160 -1.97 8.48 15.16
C ILE A 160 -2.58 8.18 16.53
N SER A 161 -2.00 7.21 17.21
CA SER A 161 -2.38 6.80 18.57
C SER A 161 -1.72 7.67 19.64
N LYS A 162 -2.14 7.51 20.90
CA LYS A 162 -1.55 8.15 22.08
C LYS A 162 -1.49 9.68 22.00
N ARG A 163 -2.50 10.27 21.38
CA ARG A 163 -2.64 11.74 21.26
C ARG A 163 -2.95 12.41 22.60
N ASP A 164 -3.35 11.65 23.58
CA ASP A 164 -3.51 12.04 24.97
C ASP A 164 -2.19 12.20 25.73
N LEU A 165 -1.11 11.57 25.21
CA LEU A 165 0.22 11.58 25.82
C LEU A 165 1.19 12.53 25.13
N ALA A 166 0.97 12.89 23.87
CA ALA A 166 1.83 13.79 23.11
C ALA A 166 1.07 14.51 21.98
N ASP A 167 1.51 15.72 21.64
CA ASP A 167 1.00 16.46 20.49
C ASP A 167 1.30 15.72 19.18
N PRO A 168 0.29 15.38 18.38
CA PRO A 168 0.50 14.71 17.09
C PRO A 168 1.04 15.62 15.98
N ALA A 169 1.03 16.95 16.15
CA ALA A 169 1.37 17.90 15.09
C ALA A 169 2.77 17.68 14.47
N PRO A 170 3.83 17.37 15.22
CA PRO A 170 5.14 17.05 14.65
C PRO A 170 5.12 15.80 13.77
N VAL A 171 4.39 14.74 14.16
CA VAL A 171 4.21 13.52 13.38
C VAL A 171 3.45 13.81 12.09
N VAL A 172 2.38 14.62 12.18
CA VAL A 172 1.59 15.04 11.00
C VAL A 172 2.45 15.84 10.01
N ALA A 173 3.28 16.75 10.49
CA ALA A 173 4.20 17.52 9.64
C ALA A 173 5.18 16.62 8.91
N PHE A 174 5.76 15.66 9.62
CA PHE A 174 6.67 14.67 9.04
C PHE A 174 5.99 13.79 7.98
N LEU A 175 4.77 13.30 8.25
CA LEU A 175 4.02 12.45 7.33
C LEU A 175 3.68 13.16 6.01
N LYS A 176 3.42 14.47 6.03
CA LYS A 176 3.19 15.25 4.81
C LYS A 176 4.39 15.24 3.86
N GLU A 177 5.59 15.08 4.38
CA GLU A 177 6.81 14.98 3.57
C GLU A 177 7.10 13.52 3.17
N LEU A 178 6.93 12.56 4.10
CA LEU A 178 7.25 11.16 3.87
C LEU A 178 6.22 10.47 2.96
N ASN A 179 4.93 10.67 3.22
CA ASN A 179 3.83 10.03 2.50
C ASN A 179 2.64 10.99 2.36
N PRO A 180 2.72 11.95 1.44
CA PRO A 180 1.68 12.96 1.23
C PRO A 180 0.35 12.37 0.72
N GLU A 181 0.37 11.16 0.19
CA GLU A 181 -0.81 10.44 -0.31
C GLU A 181 -1.63 9.77 0.82
N ALA A 182 -1.02 9.53 1.97
CA ALA A 182 -1.71 8.89 3.08
C ALA A 182 -2.84 9.76 3.62
N VAL A 183 -3.97 9.12 3.91
CA VAL A 183 -5.11 9.75 4.57
C VAL A 183 -4.94 9.59 6.08
N LEU A 184 -4.87 10.71 6.80
CA LEU A 184 -4.95 10.67 8.26
C LEU A 184 -6.41 10.46 8.66
N VAL A 185 -6.65 9.43 9.46
CA VAL A 185 -7.99 9.00 9.90
C VAL A 185 -8.06 9.07 11.41
N ASP A 186 -9.10 9.73 11.91
CA ASP A 186 -9.29 9.91 13.36
C ASP A 186 -10.26 8.89 13.96
N SER A 187 -11.11 8.30 13.15
CA SER A 187 -12.06 7.27 13.55
C SER A 187 -11.49 5.87 13.30
N VAL A 188 -11.51 5.04 14.33
CA VAL A 188 -11.04 3.64 14.24
C VAL A 188 -11.90 2.83 13.26
N VAL A 189 -13.20 3.11 13.18
CA VAL A 189 -14.13 2.43 12.25
C VAL A 189 -13.83 2.82 10.81
N ASP A 190 -13.53 4.09 10.57
CA ASP A 190 -13.24 4.59 9.22
C ASP A 190 -11.93 4.04 8.64
N LEU A 191 -10.99 3.61 9.51
CA LEU A 191 -9.77 2.93 9.07
C LEU A 191 -10.07 1.68 8.25
N PHE A 192 -11.13 0.96 8.59
CA PHE A 192 -11.52 -0.30 7.98
C PHE A 192 -12.82 -0.18 7.18
N SER A 193 -13.24 1.02 6.83
CA SER A 193 -14.40 1.24 5.97
C SER A 193 -14.11 0.80 4.54
N ILE A 194 -15.07 0.10 3.93
CA ILE A 194 -15.01 -0.29 2.51
C ILE A 194 -15.48 0.91 1.69
N ASP A 195 -14.54 1.58 1.05
CA ASP A 195 -14.84 2.76 0.25
C ASP A 195 -14.82 2.41 -1.24
N SER A 196 -15.89 1.82 -1.72
CA SER A 196 -16.04 1.37 -3.11
C SER A 196 -16.00 2.50 -4.16
N LYS A 197 -15.96 3.77 -3.72
CA LYS A 197 -16.03 4.95 -4.61
C LYS A 197 -14.83 5.89 -4.51
N ASN A 198 -13.94 5.70 -3.55
CA ASN A 198 -12.88 6.67 -3.28
C ASN A 198 -11.48 6.05 -3.46
N ILE A 199 -11.07 5.83 -4.69
CA ILE A 199 -9.66 5.97 -5.03
C ILE A 199 -9.39 7.47 -4.90
N ARG A 200 -9.25 7.97 -3.68
CA ARG A 200 -8.87 9.35 -3.42
C ARG A 200 -7.39 9.48 -3.72
N LEU A 201 -7.09 9.72 -4.97
CA LEU A 201 -5.87 10.43 -5.30
C LEU A 201 -6.15 11.88 -4.89
N LYS A 202 -5.55 12.32 -3.80
CA LYS A 202 -5.60 13.73 -3.42
C LYS A 202 -5.09 14.59 -4.58
N PRO A 203 -5.56 15.86 -4.67
CA PRO A 203 -5.12 16.78 -5.71
C PRO A 203 -3.59 16.87 -5.77
N PRO A 204 -3.03 17.26 -6.94
CA PRO A 204 -1.60 17.18 -7.18
C PRO A 204 -0.79 17.89 -6.12
N ILE A 205 0.33 17.28 -5.74
CA ILE A 205 1.37 17.85 -4.87
C ILE A 205 1.91 19.21 -5.41
N SER A 206 1.47 19.66 -6.57
CA SER A 206 1.77 21.00 -7.09
C SER A 206 1.34 22.17 -6.20
N SER A 207 0.52 21.91 -5.16
CA SER A 207 0.24 22.88 -4.10
C SER A 207 1.20 22.78 -2.91
N LEU A 208 2.00 21.73 -2.84
CA LEU A 208 3.11 21.65 -1.91
C LEU A 208 4.27 22.36 -2.60
N GLY A 209 4.61 23.56 -2.13
CA GLY A 209 5.82 24.25 -2.56
C GLY A 209 7.05 23.35 -2.47
N PRO A 210 8.22 23.76 -3.02
CA PRO A 210 9.39 22.91 -3.10
C PRO A 210 9.65 22.29 -1.73
N ILE A 211 9.64 20.94 -1.70
CA ILE A 211 9.92 20.16 -0.48
C ILE A 211 11.30 20.60 -0.03
N ARG A 212 11.38 21.42 1.02
CA ARG A 212 12.67 21.85 1.56
C ARG A 212 13.37 20.63 2.10
N ASN A 213 14.46 20.27 1.45
CA ASN A 213 15.39 19.22 1.85
C ASN A 213 15.80 19.39 3.31
N ARG A 214 15.14 18.69 4.23
CA ARG A 214 15.73 18.32 5.52
C ARG A 214 16.21 16.89 5.36
N GLU A 215 17.46 16.66 5.69
CA GLU A 215 18.07 15.35 5.72
C GLU A 215 17.24 14.47 6.67
N HIS A 216 16.44 13.57 6.10
CA HIS A 216 15.73 12.56 6.87
C HIS A 216 16.70 11.39 7.08
N PHE A 217 16.87 10.96 8.32
CA PHE A 217 17.76 9.87 8.72
C PHE A 217 17.52 8.55 7.95
N SER A 218 16.36 8.37 7.32
CA SER A 218 16.00 7.14 6.59
C SER A 218 16.28 7.20 5.09
N GLY A 219 16.63 8.37 4.53
CA GLY A 219 16.78 8.55 3.07
C GLY A 219 15.53 8.37 2.24
N ILE A 220 14.35 8.18 2.89
CA ILE A 220 13.07 7.96 2.19
C ILE A 220 12.44 9.30 1.81
N ARG A 221 12.02 9.42 0.54
CA ARG A 221 11.37 10.62 -0.03
C ARG A 221 10.22 10.23 -0.93
N ALA A 222 9.21 11.12 -1.00
CA ALA A 222 8.11 11.01 -1.95
C ALA A 222 8.33 11.96 -3.13
N PHE A 223 8.10 11.46 -4.33
CA PHE A 223 8.20 12.21 -5.59
C PHE A 223 6.89 12.08 -6.36
N ALA A 224 6.41 13.18 -6.94
CA ALA A 224 5.22 13.17 -7.75
C ALA A 224 5.55 13.65 -9.17
N PHE A 225 5.16 12.85 -10.16
CA PHE A 225 5.42 13.11 -11.56
C PHE A 225 4.11 13.24 -12.35
N ARG A 226 4.19 13.99 -13.43
CA ARG A 226 3.23 13.98 -14.52
C ARG A 226 3.90 13.33 -15.72
N PRO A 227 3.73 12.00 -15.90
CA PRO A 227 4.32 11.32 -17.04
C PRO A 227 3.93 11.98 -18.36
N PRO A 228 4.89 12.13 -19.31
CA PRO A 228 4.60 12.70 -20.61
C PRO A 228 3.64 11.78 -21.39
N GLU A 229 2.79 12.37 -22.24
CA GLU A 229 1.95 11.62 -23.17
C GLU A 229 2.68 11.39 -24.50
N PRO A 230 2.36 10.31 -25.21
CA PRO A 230 1.38 9.26 -24.89
C PRO A 230 1.98 8.17 -23.97
N VAL A 231 1.19 7.68 -22.98
CA VAL A 231 1.54 6.48 -22.22
C VAL A 231 0.88 5.27 -22.89
N THR A 232 1.64 4.19 -23.10
CA THR A 232 1.16 2.96 -23.73
C THR A 232 1.32 1.74 -22.81
N TRP A 233 0.60 0.65 -23.06
CA TRP A 233 0.79 -0.61 -22.33
C TRP A 233 2.21 -1.18 -22.52
N ALA A 234 2.78 -1.03 -23.72
CA ALA A 234 4.16 -1.39 -23.97
C ALA A 234 5.13 -0.52 -23.16
N GLY A 235 4.85 0.80 -23.10
CA GLY A 235 5.61 1.75 -22.30
C GLY A 235 5.51 1.47 -20.81
N TRP A 236 4.32 1.18 -20.28
CA TRP A 236 4.17 0.74 -18.89
C TRP A 236 5.00 -0.52 -18.59
N SER A 237 4.92 -1.53 -19.47
CA SER A 237 5.70 -2.76 -19.33
C SER A 237 7.20 -2.50 -19.36
N ALA A 238 7.67 -1.64 -20.27
CA ALA A 238 9.08 -1.25 -20.38
C ALA A 238 9.54 -0.50 -19.12
N TRP A 239 8.79 0.52 -18.71
CA TRP A 239 9.12 1.33 -17.55
C TRP A 239 9.14 0.54 -16.25
N SER A 240 8.11 -0.28 -15.99
CA SER A 240 8.03 -1.08 -14.77
C SER A 240 9.18 -2.08 -14.63
N ARG A 241 9.62 -2.69 -15.73
CA ARG A 241 10.81 -3.56 -15.74
C ARG A 241 12.08 -2.76 -15.51
N LEU A 242 12.26 -1.65 -16.21
CA LEU A 242 13.42 -0.78 -16.08
C LEU A 242 13.59 -0.34 -14.61
N VAL A 243 12.58 0.27 -13.99
CA VAL A 243 12.70 0.78 -12.63
C VAL A 243 12.77 -0.36 -11.59
N GLY A 244 12.15 -1.49 -11.85
CA GLY A 244 12.26 -2.68 -11.01
C GLY A 244 13.69 -3.23 -11.00
N SER A 245 14.37 -3.28 -12.16
CA SER A 245 15.76 -3.74 -12.25
C SER A 245 16.76 -2.71 -11.73
N GLU A 246 16.59 -1.43 -12.02
CA GLU A 246 17.55 -0.36 -11.65
C GLU A 246 17.44 0.01 -10.16
N PHE A 247 16.23 0.12 -9.64
CA PHE A 247 16.00 0.63 -8.29
C PHE A 247 15.60 -0.44 -7.29
N GLY A 248 14.89 -1.49 -7.73
CA GLY A 248 14.53 -2.65 -6.89
C GLY A 248 13.86 -2.23 -5.59
N ALA A 249 14.37 -2.78 -4.46
CA ALA A 249 13.84 -2.51 -3.13
C ALA A 249 14.00 -1.05 -2.65
N ARG A 250 14.80 -0.23 -3.34
CA ARG A 250 14.89 1.22 -3.05
C ARG A 250 13.63 1.96 -3.46
N LEU A 251 12.87 1.44 -4.44
CA LEU A 251 11.57 1.97 -4.84
C LEU A 251 10.48 1.36 -3.94
N ILE A 252 10.26 1.99 -2.77
CA ILE A 252 9.41 1.44 -1.71
C ILE A 252 7.97 1.29 -2.16
N ARG A 253 7.42 2.32 -2.84
CA ARG A 253 6.05 2.33 -3.33
C ARG A 253 5.94 3.13 -4.61
N VAL A 254 5.16 2.61 -5.53
CA VAL A 254 4.67 3.36 -6.70
C VAL A 254 3.16 3.26 -6.74
N LYS A 255 2.49 4.38 -6.99
CA LYS A 255 1.06 4.43 -7.29
C LYS A 255 0.80 5.48 -8.35
N GLY A 256 -0.09 5.19 -9.30
CA GLY A 256 -0.40 6.16 -10.35
C GLY A 256 -1.71 5.87 -11.05
N LEU A 257 -2.25 6.91 -11.67
CA LEU A 257 -3.32 6.82 -12.66
C LEU A 257 -2.76 7.30 -13.99
N LEU A 258 -2.83 6.43 -14.98
CA LEU A 258 -2.27 6.66 -16.32
C LEU A 258 -3.37 6.44 -17.36
N ARG A 259 -3.54 7.41 -18.28
CA ARG A 259 -4.37 7.25 -19.47
C ARG A 259 -3.57 6.47 -20.51
N MET A 260 -4.03 5.27 -20.83
CA MET A 260 -3.39 4.42 -21.83
C MET A 260 -3.84 4.83 -23.24
N HIS A 261 -2.92 5.36 -24.01
CA HIS A 261 -3.21 5.90 -25.35
C HIS A 261 -3.71 4.85 -26.33
N ASP A 262 -3.17 3.63 -26.24
CA ASP A 262 -3.48 2.51 -27.12
C ASP A 262 -4.85 1.85 -26.84
N SER A 263 -5.44 2.01 -25.67
CA SER A 263 -6.74 1.47 -25.32
C SER A 263 -7.78 2.50 -24.88
N GLY A 264 -7.36 3.75 -24.61
CA GLY A 264 -8.21 4.81 -24.08
C GLY A 264 -8.61 4.61 -22.61
N GLU A 265 -8.22 3.49 -21.98
CA GLU A 265 -8.53 3.17 -20.59
C GLU A 265 -7.68 3.97 -19.60
N ILE A 266 -8.18 4.13 -18.39
CA ILE A 266 -7.41 4.64 -17.25
C ILE A 266 -6.89 3.44 -16.46
N ALA A 267 -5.57 3.37 -16.27
CA ALA A 267 -4.92 2.32 -15.50
C ALA A 267 -4.51 2.85 -14.12
N LEU A 268 -5.01 2.23 -13.05
CA LEU A 268 -4.42 2.35 -11.72
C LEU A 268 -3.26 1.38 -11.63
N VAL A 269 -2.06 1.93 -11.57
CA VAL A 269 -0.81 1.18 -11.48
C VAL A 269 -0.28 1.23 -10.05
N GLN A 270 0.27 0.09 -9.60
CA GLN A 270 0.80 -0.04 -8.25
C GLN A 270 2.04 -0.93 -8.25
N GLY A 271 3.00 -0.58 -7.39
CA GLY A 271 4.20 -1.37 -7.15
C GLY A 271 4.71 -1.19 -5.74
N VAL A 272 5.32 -2.23 -5.20
CA VAL A 272 5.94 -2.27 -3.86
C VAL A 272 7.30 -2.93 -3.96
N GLN A 273 8.34 -2.26 -3.48
CA GLN A 273 9.74 -2.71 -3.52
C GLN A 273 10.19 -3.17 -4.92
N GLY A 274 9.85 -2.38 -5.94
CA GLY A 274 10.22 -2.65 -7.34
C GLY A 274 9.41 -3.78 -8.01
N VAL A 275 8.49 -4.43 -7.30
CA VAL A 275 7.56 -5.42 -7.85
C VAL A 275 6.27 -4.73 -8.25
N PHE A 276 5.91 -4.81 -9.53
CA PHE A 276 4.71 -4.19 -10.08
C PHE A 276 3.60 -5.22 -10.25
N HIS A 277 2.38 -4.80 -9.95
CA HIS A 277 1.20 -5.66 -9.95
C HIS A 277 0.32 -5.40 -11.18
N PRO A 278 -0.55 -6.36 -11.57
CA PRO A 278 -1.48 -6.17 -12.67
C PRO A 278 -2.32 -4.90 -12.47
N PRO A 279 -2.33 -3.95 -13.41
CA PRO A 279 -3.10 -2.72 -13.29
C PRO A 279 -4.60 -2.96 -13.23
N GLN A 280 -5.31 -2.19 -12.39
CA GLN A 280 -6.77 -2.11 -12.47
C GLN A 280 -7.15 -1.13 -13.59
N ARG A 281 -8.17 -1.48 -14.37
CA ARG A 281 -8.59 -0.72 -15.55
C ARG A 281 -9.94 -0.08 -15.32
N PHE A 282 -10.07 1.18 -15.70
CA PHE A 282 -11.28 1.97 -15.62
C PHE A 282 -11.57 2.60 -16.99
N ARG A 283 -12.84 2.78 -17.32
CA ARG A 283 -13.24 3.50 -18.53
C ARG A 283 -13.07 5.02 -18.35
N ASP A 284 -13.40 5.49 -17.16
CA ASP A 284 -13.37 6.90 -16.78
C ASP A 284 -12.45 7.12 -15.59
N TRP A 285 -12.04 8.37 -15.38
CA TRP A 285 -11.22 8.73 -14.22
C TRP A 285 -11.96 8.42 -12.92
N PRO A 286 -11.38 7.61 -12.02
CA PRO A 286 -11.92 7.40 -10.69
C PRO A 286 -12.08 8.73 -9.94
N GLY A 287 -13.30 9.04 -9.49
CA GLY A 287 -13.61 10.32 -8.84
C GLY A 287 -13.91 11.49 -9.77
N GLY A 288 -13.93 11.28 -11.11
CA GLY A 288 -14.18 12.30 -12.12
C GLY A 288 -12.89 13.00 -12.61
N GLU A 289 -12.97 13.69 -13.74
CA GLU A 289 -11.83 14.39 -14.36
C GLU A 289 -11.27 15.51 -13.47
N ASP A 290 -12.12 16.25 -12.79
CA ASP A 290 -11.73 17.33 -11.88
C ASP A 290 -10.95 16.83 -10.65
N ALA A 291 -11.34 15.67 -10.11
CA ALA A 291 -10.64 15.05 -8.97
C ALA A 291 -9.20 14.65 -9.33
N ALA A 292 -8.95 14.41 -10.62
CA ALA A 292 -7.62 14.07 -11.14
C ALA A 292 -6.79 15.30 -11.54
N GLY A 293 -7.36 16.52 -11.64
CA GLY A 293 -6.66 17.69 -12.16
C GLY A 293 -6.16 17.47 -13.59
N GLY A 294 -6.88 16.64 -14.36
CA GLY A 294 -6.73 16.35 -15.78
C GLY A 294 -5.32 15.88 -16.18
N GLY A 295 -5.04 14.59 -16.16
CA GLY A 295 -3.81 14.03 -16.73
C GLY A 295 -3.14 12.92 -15.93
N ASN A 296 -2.12 12.34 -16.53
CA ASN A 296 -1.33 11.27 -15.91
C ASN A 296 -0.67 11.70 -14.61
N ARG A 297 -0.67 10.79 -13.63
CA ARG A 297 -0.03 10.99 -12.33
C ARG A 297 0.69 9.75 -11.89
N LEU A 298 1.87 9.94 -11.33
CA LEU A 298 2.68 8.89 -10.75
C LEU A 298 3.33 9.42 -9.47
N VAL A 299 3.12 8.73 -8.37
CA VAL A 299 3.78 9.01 -7.09
C VAL A 299 4.72 7.87 -6.79
N CYS A 300 5.97 8.20 -6.50
CA CYS A 300 7.02 7.27 -6.13
C CYS A 300 7.52 7.62 -4.73
N ILE A 301 7.52 6.65 -3.82
CA ILE A 301 8.20 6.77 -2.53
C ILE A 301 9.45 5.90 -2.62
N ALA A 302 10.61 6.50 -2.45
CA ALA A 302 11.88 5.82 -2.67
C ALA A 302 12.90 6.14 -1.59
N ARG A 303 13.86 5.24 -1.38
CA ARG A 303 14.99 5.39 -0.46
C ARG A 303 16.27 5.66 -1.25
N ASP A 304 17.01 6.68 -0.84
CA ASP A 304 18.32 7.02 -1.40
C ASP A 304 18.32 7.17 -2.93
N LEU A 305 17.21 7.72 -3.47
CA LEU A 305 17.07 8.13 -4.85
C LEU A 305 16.77 9.62 -4.91
N ARG A 306 17.24 10.27 -6.00
CA ARG A 306 16.92 11.66 -6.32
C ARG A 306 15.75 11.69 -7.28
N GLU A 307 15.08 12.84 -7.36
CA GLU A 307 14.00 13.06 -8.30
C GLU A 307 14.44 12.84 -9.74
N GLU A 308 15.64 13.32 -10.10
CA GLU A 308 16.23 13.19 -11.43
C GLU A 308 16.46 11.74 -11.84
N ASP A 309 16.82 10.86 -10.89
CA ASP A 309 17.06 9.44 -11.16
C ASP A 309 15.77 8.75 -11.64
N ILE A 310 14.62 9.08 -11.03
CA ILE A 310 13.31 8.55 -11.43
C ILE A 310 12.80 9.27 -12.68
N ALA A 311 12.92 10.59 -12.74
CA ALA A 311 12.46 11.39 -13.86
C ALA A 311 13.10 10.96 -15.19
N ALA A 312 14.40 10.60 -15.16
CA ALA A 312 15.14 10.11 -16.33
C ALA A 312 14.57 8.79 -16.90
N THR A 313 13.77 8.04 -16.13
CA THR A 313 13.14 6.80 -16.60
C THR A 313 11.79 7.03 -17.28
N LEU A 314 11.10 8.14 -17.00
CA LEU A 314 9.72 8.40 -17.47
C LEU A 314 9.53 8.32 -18.99
N PRO A 315 10.50 8.70 -19.83
CA PRO A 315 10.37 8.55 -21.28
C PRO A 315 10.13 7.10 -21.73
N ALA A 316 10.50 6.10 -20.93
CA ALA A 316 10.20 4.69 -21.25
C ALA A 316 8.68 4.42 -21.32
N LEU A 317 7.84 5.22 -20.64
CA LEU A 317 6.38 5.12 -20.68
C LEU A 317 5.79 5.39 -22.09
N ASN A 318 6.55 6.09 -22.95
CA ASN A 318 6.16 6.43 -24.32
C ASN A 318 6.55 5.35 -25.34
N THR A 319 7.11 4.21 -24.92
CA THR A 319 7.54 3.13 -25.82
C THR A 319 6.36 2.63 -26.66
N PRO A 320 6.44 2.67 -28.01
CA PRO A 320 5.34 2.25 -28.88
C PRO A 320 5.06 0.73 -28.76
N ALA A 321 3.83 0.35 -29.10
CA ALA A 321 3.46 -1.07 -29.20
C ALA A 321 4.36 -1.81 -30.23
N GLY A 322 4.70 -3.06 -29.91
CA GLY A 322 5.59 -3.87 -30.77
C GLY A 322 7.08 -3.58 -30.63
N THR A 323 7.46 -2.60 -29.81
CA THR A 323 8.88 -2.31 -29.55
C THR A 323 9.47 -3.29 -28.56
N GLN A 324 10.73 -3.69 -28.76
CA GLN A 324 11.46 -4.54 -27.83
C GLN A 324 11.55 -3.91 -26.44
N ALA A 325 11.44 -4.71 -25.40
CA ALA A 325 11.48 -4.21 -24.02
C ALA A 325 12.81 -3.48 -23.72
N ILE A 326 12.73 -2.44 -22.88
CA ILE A 326 13.87 -1.70 -22.31
C ILE A 326 14.19 -2.32 -20.96
N TYR A 327 15.46 -2.67 -20.74
CA TYR A 327 15.90 -3.32 -19.50
C TYR A 327 16.94 -2.49 -18.72
N SER A 328 17.51 -1.44 -19.34
CA SER A 328 18.53 -0.61 -18.72
C SER A 328 18.41 0.88 -19.09
N MET A 329 18.97 1.75 -18.24
CA MET A 329 19.07 3.18 -18.53
C MET A 329 19.89 3.46 -19.80
N LYS A 330 20.91 2.65 -20.07
CA LYS A 330 21.71 2.77 -21.29
C LYS A 330 20.88 2.53 -22.55
N GLU A 331 20.07 1.47 -22.59
CA GLU A 331 19.16 1.20 -23.71
C GLU A 331 18.12 2.31 -23.90
N LEU A 332 17.62 2.91 -22.83
CA LEU A 332 16.70 4.04 -22.90
C LEU A 332 17.37 5.27 -23.54
N GLN A 333 18.57 5.61 -23.10
CA GLN A 333 19.33 6.74 -23.64
C GLN A 333 19.70 6.55 -25.11
N GLU A 334 20.13 5.35 -25.50
CA GLU A 334 20.44 5.01 -26.91
C GLU A 334 19.22 5.17 -27.82
N ARG A 335 18.02 4.79 -27.36
CA ARG A 335 16.78 4.98 -28.13
C ARG A 335 16.36 6.44 -28.25
N GLN A 336 16.53 7.23 -27.20
CA GLN A 336 16.25 8.67 -27.24
C GLN A 336 17.17 9.41 -28.19
N ALA A 337 18.43 8.98 -28.32
CA ALA A 337 19.38 9.57 -29.24
C ALA A 337 19.11 9.20 -30.72
N GLN A 338 18.26 8.20 -30.99
CA GLN A 338 17.87 7.76 -32.34
C GLN A 338 16.55 8.36 -32.84
N GLN A 339 15.83 9.08 -31.97
CA GLN A 339 14.59 9.81 -32.29
C GLN A 339 14.90 11.31 -32.57
#